data_ba497e3ba6ba2268f8d0c8c9119ca814
#
_entry.id   ba497e3ba6ba2268f8d0c8c9119ca814
#
_cell.length_a   1.000
_cell.length_b   1.000
_cell.length_c   1.000
_cell.angle_alpha   90.00
_cell.angle_beta   90.00
_cell.angle_gamma   90.00
#
_symmetry.space_group_name_H-M   'P 1'
#
loop_
_entity.id
_entity.type
_entity.pdbx_description
1 polymer ?
#
loop_
_entity_poly.entity_id
_entity_poly.type
_entity_poly.pdbx_seq_one_letter_code
_entity_poly.pdbx_strand_id
1 'polypeptide(L)'
;MATRHLSTQPAEQHHRRRFLDAALAVLTDRGVAGLTVRGVAERAGASTITVYTRFGGRVGLLDALYERAFDLLREDLQAVPPETDDGIADLLEVAQAYRRFAMASPARYGLMFERSVHDYDPDPALRAGVVATTFVEFVTKINRVSPPGVSARDCAYLLWTSMHGLVSVELTIRSQSHIEDWFLDPTAEAHGRMYRHGVLAMITGLGLRN
;
A
#
# COMPACT_ATOMS: atom_id res chain seq x y z
N MET A 1 2.65 -46.59 -0.23
CA MET A 1 2.26 -45.68 -1.33
C MET A 1 1.87 -44.31 -0.74
N ALA A 2 2.84 -43.46 -0.47
CA ALA A 2 2.55 -42.10 0.02
C ALA A 2 3.77 -41.22 -0.26
N THR A 3 3.94 -40.74 -1.50
CA THR A 3 5.01 -39.76 -1.81
C THR A 3 4.67 -39.04 -3.10
N ARG A 4 3.71 -38.10 -3.08
CA ARG A 4 3.43 -37.22 -4.24
C ARG A 4 2.71 -35.90 -3.90
N HIS A 5 2.87 -35.31 -2.72
CA HIS A 5 2.18 -34.04 -2.40
C HIS A 5 3.07 -32.84 -2.03
N LEU A 6 4.41 -32.97 -2.07
CA LEU A 6 5.31 -31.88 -1.61
C LEU A 6 5.93 -31.04 -2.73
N SER A 7 5.76 -31.37 -4.00
CA SER A 7 6.39 -30.66 -5.11
C SER A 7 5.48 -29.69 -5.88
N THR A 8 4.20 -29.62 -5.57
CA THR A 8 3.22 -28.82 -6.33
C THR A 8 3.09 -27.37 -5.80
N GLN A 9 3.28 -27.15 -4.52
CA GLN A 9 3.10 -25.83 -3.88
C GLN A 9 4.06 -24.72 -4.38
N PRO A 10 5.37 -24.96 -4.55
CA PRO A 10 6.29 -23.89 -5.01
C PRO A 10 5.98 -23.47 -6.46
N ALA A 11 5.66 -24.42 -7.33
CA ALA A 11 5.31 -24.13 -8.73
C ALA A 11 3.99 -23.36 -8.82
N GLU A 12 3.02 -23.71 -7.99
CA GLU A 12 1.71 -23.05 -7.95
C GLU A 12 1.80 -21.63 -7.43
N GLN A 13 2.59 -21.39 -6.37
CA GLN A 13 2.90 -20.05 -5.86
C GLN A 13 3.65 -19.20 -6.89
N HIS A 14 4.64 -19.77 -7.57
CA HIS A 14 5.36 -19.09 -8.65
C HIS A 14 4.43 -18.66 -9.78
N HIS A 15 3.54 -19.52 -10.21
CA HIS A 15 2.55 -19.20 -11.23
C HIS A 15 1.55 -18.13 -10.76
N ARG A 16 1.06 -18.21 -9.51
CA ARG A 16 0.18 -17.18 -8.94
C ARG A 16 0.87 -15.82 -8.94
N ARG A 17 2.13 -15.76 -8.47
CA ARG A 17 2.92 -14.54 -8.46
C ARG A 17 3.06 -13.92 -9.86
N ARG A 18 3.35 -14.70 -10.88
CA ARG A 18 3.45 -14.24 -12.28
C ARG A 18 2.17 -13.52 -12.75
N PHE A 19 0.99 -14.00 -12.38
CA PHE A 19 -0.27 -13.33 -12.72
C PHE A 19 -0.45 -12.02 -11.94
N LEU A 20 -0.07 -11.98 -10.68
CA LEU A 20 -0.15 -10.78 -9.86
C LEU A 20 0.85 -9.71 -10.35
N ASP A 21 2.05 -10.11 -10.73
CA ASP A 21 3.03 -9.20 -11.33
C ASP A 21 2.52 -8.66 -12.69
N ALA A 22 1.89 -9.49 -13.49
CA ALA A 22 1.24 -9.08 -14.73
C ALA A 22 0.08 -8.10 -14.47
N ALA A 23 -0.74 -8.34 -13.44
CA ALA A 23 -1.84 -7.47 -13.05
C ALA A 23 -1.33 -6.11 -12.54
N LEU A 24 -0.26 -6.09 -11.73
CA LEU A 24 0.41 -4.87 -11.30
C LEU A 24 0.97 -4.08 -12.48
N ALA A 25 1.59 -4.75 -13.45
CA ALA A 25 2.07 -4.11 -14.67
C ALA A 25 0.93 -3.52 -15.50
N VAL A 26 -0.18 -4.26 -15.68
CA VAL A 26 -1.39 -3.72 -16.35
C VAL A 26 -1.94 -2.51 -15.61
N LEU A 27 -2.00 -2.56 -14.27
CA LEU A 27 -2.47 -1.45 -13.44
C LEU A 27 -1.60 -0.21 -13.61
N THR A 28 -0.29 -0.39 -13.68
CA THR A 28 0.67 0.71 -13.88
C THR A 28 0.58 1.31 -15.28
N ASP A 29 0.52 0.46 -16.32
CA ASP A 29 0.61 0.87 -17.71
C ASP A 29 -0.74 1.39 -18.27
N ARG A 30 -1.86 0.80 -17.83
CA ARG A 30 -3.22 1.01 -18.39
C ARG A 30 -4.24 1.47 -17.36
N GLY A 31 -3.81 1.67 -16.11
CA GLY A 31 -4.69 2.03 -15.01
C GLY A 31 -5.73 0.92 -14.69
N VAL A 32 -6.69 1.29 -13.88
CA VAL A 32 -7.78 0.40 -13.43
C VAL A 32 -8.62 -0.15 -14.58
N ALA A 33 -8.84 0.63 -15.63
CA ALA A 33 -9.61 0.21 -16.81
C ALA A 33 -9.00 -0.99 -17.53
N GLY A 34 -7.67 -1.16 -17.44
CA GLY A 34 -6.95 -2.30 -18.00
C GLY A 34 -7.08 -3.61 -17.19
N LEU A 35 -7.50 -3.54 -15.92
CA LEU A 35 -7.61 -4.71 -15.01
C LEU A 35 -8.80 -5.62 -15.39
N THR A 36 -8.72 -6.20 -16.57
CA THR A 36 -9.65 -7.21 -17.07
C THR A 36 -9.00 -8.58 -17.06
N VAL A 37 -9.80 -9.64 -16.95
CA VAL A 37 -9.31 -11.05 -17.06
C VAL A 37 -8.49 -11.23 -18.33
N ARG A 38 -8.96 -10.68 -19.46
CA ARG A 38 -8.28 -10.78 -20.75
C ARG A 38 -6.96 -10.01 -20.75
N GLY A 39 -6.96 -8.77 -20.26
CA GLY A 39 -5.75 -7.93 -20.23
C GLY A 39 -4.64 -8.53 -19.36
N VAL A 40 -5.01 -9.08 -18.19
CA VAL A 40 -4.05 -9.75 -17.30
C VAL A 40 -3.56 -11.08 -17.89
N ALA A 41 -4.45 -11.89 -18.48
CA ALA A 41 -4.05 -13.14 -19.14
C ALA A 41 -3.07 -12.89 -20.29
N GLU A 42 -3.36 -11.91 -21.15
CA GLU A 42 -2.49 -11.48 -22.25
C GLU A 42 -1.11 -11.05 -21.73
N ARG A 43 -1.08 -10.19 -20.73
CA ARG A 43 0.17 -9.71 -20.12
C ARG A 43 0.96 -10.83 -19.44
N ALA A 44 0.28 -11.81 -18.85
CA ALA A 44 0.89 -13.01 -18.26
C ALA A 44 1.32 -14.05 -19.30
N GLY A 45 1.03 -13.87 -20.58
CA GLY A 45 1.28 -14.88 -21.61
C GLY A 45 0.52 -16.20 -21.36
N ALA A 46 -0.76 -16.10 -20.96
CA ALA A 46 -1.60 -17.22 -20.58
C ALA A 46 -3.02 -17.08 -21.16
N SER A 47 -3.83 -18.14 -21.04
CA SER A 47 -5.23 -18.10 -21.43
C SER A 47 -6.12 -17.49 -20.32
N THR A 48 -7.26 -16.93 -20.70
CA THR A 48 -8.29 -16.49 -19.74
C THR A 48 -8.81 -17.62 -18.88
N ILE A 49 -8.87 -18.85 -19.41
CA ILE A 49 -9.25 -20.07 -18.68
C ILE A 49 -8.31 -20.25 -17.46
N THR A 50 -7.03 -20.00 -17.63
CA THR A 50 -6.05 -20.10 -16.53
C THR A 50 -6.37 -19.11 -15.39
N VAL A 51 -6.82 -17.89 -15.71
CA VAL A 51 -7.23 -16.91 -14.70
C VAL A 51 -8.48 -17.41 -13.96
N TYR A 52 -9.48 -17.91 -14.67
CA TYR A 52 -10.69 -18.45 -14.03
C TYR A 52 -10.38 -19.64 -13.13
N THR A 53 -9.53 -20.56 -13.57
CA THR A 53 -9.14 -21.74 -12.78
C THR A 53 -8.39 -21.37 -11.50
N ARG A 54 -7.55 -20.31 -11.54
CA ARG A 54 -6.68 -19.95 -10.41
C ARG A 54 -7.29 -18.95 -9.44
N PHE A 55 -8.11 -18.05 -9.94
CA PHE A 55 -8.65 -16.93 -9.16
C PHE A 55 -10.18 -16.95 -9.06
N GLY A 56 -10.86 -17.88 -9.75
CA GLY A 56 -12.33 -17.89 -9.78
C GLY A 56 -12.95 -16.80 -10.65
N GLY A 57 -12.13 -16.01 -11.36
CA GLY A 57 -12.58 -14.93 -12.22
C GLY A 57 -12.02 -13.56 -11.83
N ARG A 58 -12.70 -12.49 -12.27
CA ARG A 58 -12.23 -11.10 -12.07
C ARG A 58 -12.18 -10.69 -10.59
N VAL A 59 -13.21 -11.03 -9.83
CA VAL A 59 -13.28 -10.64 -8.39
C VAL A 59 -12.13 -11.28 -7.63
N GLY A 60 -11.94 -12.59 -7.70
CA GLY A 60 -10.84 -13.26 -7.01
C GLY A 60 -9.45 -12.85 -7.50
N LEU A 61 -9.31 -12.42 -8.77
CA LEU A 61 -8.08 -11.80 -9.25
C LEU A 61 -7.83 -10.44 -8.58
N LEU A 62 -8.88 -9.63 -8.42
CA LEU A 62 -8.78 -8.32 -7.76
C LEU A 62 -8.53 -8.46 -6.26
N ASP A 63 -9.16 -9.44 -5.59
CA ASP A 63 -8.88 -9.77 -4.19
C ASP A 63 -7.41 -10.14 -3.98
N ALA A 64 -6.89 -11.03 -4.83
CA ALA A 64 -5.49 -11.42 -4.76
C ALA A 64 -4.52 -10.27 -5.09
N LEU A 65 -4.91 -9.36 -5.98
CA LEU A 65 -4.12 -8.16 -6.29
C LEU A 65 -4.16 -7.15 -5.13
N TYR A 66 -5.31 -7.02 -4.48
CA TYR A 66 -5.49 -6.19 -3.29
C TYR A 66 -4.59 -6.68 -2.14
N GLU A 67 -4.61 -7.99 -1.83
CA GLU A 67 -3.69 -8.62 -0.87
C GLU A 67 -2.22 -8.33 -1.23
N ARG A 68 -1.86 -8.56 -2.49
CA ARG A 68 -0.47 -8.35 -2.96
C ARG A 68 -0.03 -6.89 -2.85
N ALA A 69 -0.92 -5.94 -3.07
CA ALA A 69 -0.61 -4.52 -2.90
C ALA A 69 -0.26 -4.17 -1.44
N PHE A 70 -0.99 -4.74 -0.47
CA PHE A 70 -0.66 -4.59 0.95
C PHE A 70 0.61 -5.34 1.36
N ASP A 71 0.86 -6.52 0.79
CA ASP A 71 2.12 -7.24 1.00
C ASP A 71 3.32 -6.40 0.56
N LEU A 72 3.22 -5.75 -0.61
CA LEU A 72 4.27 -4.85 -1.11
C LEU A 72 4.48 -3.63 -0.19
N LEU A 73 3.40 -3.05 0.34
CA LEU A 73 3.53 -1.98 1.32
C LEU A 73 4.25 -2.48 2.58
N ARG A 74 3.86 -3.66 3.08
CA ARG A 74 4.52 -4.26 4.26
C ARG A 74 5.99 -4.54 3.99
N GLU A 75 6.34 -5.10 2.82
CA GLU A 75 7.72 -5.33 2.40
C GLU A 75 8.53 -4.01 2.39
N ASP A 76 7.98 -2.92 1.85
CA ASP A 76 8.63 -1.60 1.82
C ASP A 76 8.80 -1.00 3.23
N LEU A 77 7.81 -1.18 4.12
CA LEU A 77 7.88 -0.71 5.49
C LEU A 77 8.88 -1.52 6.34
N GLN A 78 9.01 -2.83 6.07
CA GLN A 78 10.00 -3.70 6.72
C GLN A 78 11.43 -3.48 6.21
N ALA A 79 11.58 -2.96 4.99
CA ALA A 79 12.89 -2.62 4.42
C ALA A 79 13.48 -1.31 4.98
N VAL A 80 12.72 -0.57 5.81
CA VAL A 80 13.23 0.60 6.53
C VAL A 80 14.37 0.15 7.48
N PRO A 81 15.44 0.96 7.64
CA PRO A 81 16.56 0.61 8.50
C PRO A 81 16.12 0.13 9.90
N PRO A 82 16.93 -0.71 10.55
CA PRO A 82 16.65 -1.19 11.90
C PRO A 82 16.39 -0.05 12.88
N GLU A 83 15.62 -0.34 13.91
CA GLU A 83 15.29 0.63 14.95
C GLU A 83 16.56 1.17 15.63
N THR A 84 16.51 2.48 15.90
CA THR A 84 17.58 3.22 16.60
C THR A 84 17.12 3.62 18.01
N ASP A 85 17.97 4.35 18.73
CA ASP A 85 17.57 4.95 20.01
C ASP A 85 16.66 6.18 19.82
N ASP A 86 16.58 6.73 18.60
CA ASP A 86 15.69 7.84 18.22
C ASP A 86 14.43 7.28 17.55
N GLY A 87 13.44 6.91 18.37
CA GLY A 87 12.17 6.37 17.88
C GLY A 87 11.36 7.35 17.03
N ILE A 88 11.56 8.67 17.21
CA ILE A 88 10.91 9.70 16.38
C ILE A 88 11.53 9.71 14.98
N ALA A 89 12.86 9.62 14.87
CA ALA A 89 13.53 9.48 13.57
C ALA A 89 13.08 8.19 12.86
N ASP A 90 12.98 7.07 13.58
CA ASP A 90 12.49 5.79 13.05
C ASP A 90 11.07 5.92 12.49
N LEU A 91 10.16 6.63 13.16
CA LEU A 91 8.80 6.90 12.67
C LEU A 91 8.80 7.77 11.41
N LEU A 92 9.67 8.76 11.33
CA LEU A 92 9.80 9.61 10.14
C LEU A 92 10.29 8.81 8.93
N GLU A 93 11.21 7.85 9.12
CA GLU A 93 11.65 6.96 8.03
C GLU A 93 10.52 6.05 7.54
N VAL A 94 9.71 5.48 8.44
CA VAL A 94 8.51 4.71 8.09
C VAL A 94 7.52 5.57 7.30
N ALA A 95 7.28 6.80 7.74
CA ALA A 95 6.40 7.74 7.05
C ALA A 95 6.93 8.07 5.64
N GLN A 96 8.23 8.27 5.47
CA GLN A 96 8.85 8.50 4.17
C GLN A 96 8.75 7.26 3.26
N ALA A 97 8.90 6.05 3.81
CA ALA A 97 8.70 4.81 3.05
C ALA A 97 7.26 4.70 2.55
N TYR A 98 6.27 4.99 3.40
CA TYR A 98 4.86 5.03 3.03
C TYR A 98 4.59 6.00 1.87
N ARG A 99 5.12 7.23 1.93
CA ARG A 99 5.00 8.20 0.84
C ARG A 99 5.67 7.70 -0.44
N ARG A 100 6.91 7.19 -0.36
CA ARG A 100 7.62 6.63 -1.53
C ARG A 100 6.80 5.52 -2.20
N PHE A 101 6.23 4.61 -1.41
CA PHE A 101 5.37 3.54 -1.90
C PHE A 101 4.17 4.08 -2.70
N ALA A 102 3.48 5.09 -2.19
CA ALA A 102 2.34 5.71 -2.85
C ALA A 102 2.74 6.42 -4.15
N MET A 103 3.82 7.19 -4.10
CA MET A 103 4.33 7.93 -5.27
C MET A 103 4.86 7.02 -6.36
N ALA A 104 5.39 5.84 -6.02
CA ALA A 104 5.91 4.86 -6.98
C ALA A 104 4.82 4.24 -7.86
N SER A 105 3.58 4.12 -7.35
CA SER A 105 2.45 3.60 -8.13
C SER A 105 1.12 4.15 -7.60
N PRO A 106 0.70 5.35 -8.07
CA PRO A 106 -0.57 5.95 -7.69
C PRO A 106 -1.78 5.03 -7.95
N ALA A 107 -1.77 4.30 -9.07
CA ALA A 107 -2.85 3.38 -9.41
C ALA A 107 -2.96 2.20 -8.42
N ARG A 108 -1.82 1.67 -7.94
CA ARG A 108 -1.79 0.64 -6.88
C ARG A 108 -2.30 1.21 -5.56
N TYR A 109 -1.87 2.42 -5.19
CA TYR A 109 -2.32 3.10 -4.00
C TYR A 109 -3.84 3.38 -4.04
N GLY A 110 -4.35 3.83 -5.19
CA GLY A 110 -5.79 4.03 -5.42
C GLY A 110 -6.60 2.74 -5.29
N LEU A 111 -6.08 1.60 -5.80
CA LEU A 111 -6.71 0.28 -5.61
C LEU A 111 -6.85 -0.07 -4.13
N MET A 112 -5.86 0.27 -3.30
CA MET A 112 -5.85 -0.05 -1.87
C MET A 112 -6.81 0.82 -1.05
N PHE A 113 -6.91 2.13 -1.36
CA PHE A 113 -7.49 3.10 -0.46
C PHE A 113 -8.63 3.95 -1.06
N GLU A 114 -8.72 4.10 -2.39
CA GLU A 114 -9.56 5.11 -3.03
C GLU A 114 -10.77 4.53 -3.80
N ARG A 115 -11.06 3.22 -3.65
CA ARG A 115 -12.14 2.55 -4.40
C ARG A 115 -12.11 2.85 -5.91
N SER A 116 -10.92 2.93 -6.47
CA SER A 116 -10.70 3.33 -7.86
C SER A 116 -11.28 2.35 -8.90
N VAL A 117 -11.62 1.12 -8.51
CA VAL A 117 -12.27 0.10 -9.36
C VAL A 117 -13.77 0.16 -9.12
N HIS A 118 -14.53 0.68 -10.07
CA HIS A 118 -15.96 1.00 -9.91
C HIS A 118 -16.82 -0.19 -9.45
N ASP A 119 -16.53 -1.40 -9.95
CA ASP A 119 -17.33 -2.62 -9.67
C ASP A 119 -16.65 -3.57 -8.68
N TYR A 120 -15.74 -3.04 -7.86
CA TYR A 120 -15.01 -3.87 -6.91
C TYR A 120 -14.95 -3.21 -5.53
N ASP A 121 -15.39 -3.96 -4.54
CA ASP A 121 -15.24 -3.64 -3.13
C ASP A 121 -14.71 -4.91 -2.43
N PRO A 122 -13.49 -4.89 -1.84
CA PRO A 122 -12.95 -6.06 -1.17
C PRO A 122 -13.87 -6.52 -0.05
N ASP A 123 -13.96 -7.84 0.13
CA ASP A 123 -14.67 -8.41 1.27
C ASP A 123 -14.23 -7.74 2.59
N PRO A 124 -15.15 -7.40 3.51
CA PRO A 124 -14.81 -6.74 4.77
C PRO A 124 -13.77 -7.49 5.61
N ALA A 125 -13.81 -8.83 5.63
CA ALA A 125 -12.84 -9.64 6.37
C ALA A 125 -11.46 -9.62 5.71
N LEU A 126 -11.41 -9.67 4.37
CA LEU A 126 -10.17 -9.49 3.61
C LEU A 126 -9.55 -8.13 3.92
N ARG A 127 -10.33 -7.06 3.82
CA ARG A 127 -9.89 -5.69 4.10
C ARG A 127 -9.35 -5.56 5.54
N ALA A 128 -10.09 -6.04 6.53
CA ALA A 128 -9.68 -5.99 7.92
C ALA A 128 -8.37 -6.78 8.16
N GLY A 129 -8.24 -7.96 7.55
CA GLY A 129 -7.08 -8.83 7.68
C GLY A 129 -5.80 -8.18 7.15
N VAL A 130 -5.83 -7.64 5.91
CA VAL A 130 -4.64 -7.02 5.31
C VAL A 130 -4.23 -5.73 6.03
N VAL A 131 -5.19 -4.92 6.47
CA VAL A 131 -4.91 -3.71 7.25
C VAL A 131 -4.29 -4.07 8.59
N ALA A 132 -4.89 -4.99 9.34
CA ALA A 132 -4.38 -5.42 10.64
C ALA A 132 -2.95 -5.96 10.53
N THR A 133 -2.67 -6.81 9.53
CA THR A 133 -1.34 -7.41 9.33
C THR A 133 -0.30 -6.37 8.92
N THR A 134 -0.68 -5.40 8.08
CA THR A 134 0.25 -4.37 7.57
C THR A 134 0.64 -3.37 8.65
N PHE A 135 -0.31 -2.97 9.51
CA PHE A 135 -0.09 -1.90 10.48
C PHE A 135 0.34 -2.36 11.88
N VAL A 136 0.45 -3.67 12.13
CA VAL A 136 0.87 -4.18 13.46
C VAL A 136 2.26 -3.67 13.88
N GLU A 137 3.22 -3.66 12.96
CA GLU A 137 4.57 -3.17 13.23
C GLU A 137 4.61 -1.64 13.43
N PHE A 138 3.76 -0.92 12.69
CA PHE A 138 3.62 0.53 12.86
C PHE A 138 3.11 0.89 14.26
N VAL A 139 2.09 0.16 14.75
CA VAL A 139 1.60 0.31 16.14
C VAL A 139 2.71 -0.01 17.14
N THR A 140 3.52 -1.05 16.90
CA THR A 140 4.63 -1.42 17.78
C THR A 140 5.67 -0.30 17.88
N LYS A 141 6.04 0.31 16.74
CA LYS A 141 6.98 1.44 16.70
C LYS A 141 6.43 2.66 17.46
N ILE A 142 5.15 2.97 17.26
CA ILE A 142 4.50 4.07 17.98
C ILE A 142 4.45 3.81 19.48
N ASN A 143 4.23 2.57 19.92
CA ASN A 143 4.20 2.22 21.34
C ASN A 143 5.52 2.54 22.06
N ARG A 144 6.66 2.48 21.37
CA ARG A 144 7.98 2.83 21.94
C ARG A 144 8.11 4.31 22.34
N VAL A 145 7.42 5.18 21.64
CA VAL A 145 7.48 6.65 21.81
C VAL A 145 6.20 7.23 22.41
N SER A 146 5.22 6.38 22.72
CA SER A 146 3.95 6.82 23.33
C SER A 146 4.13 7.09 24.81
N PRO A 147 3.65 8.26 25.32
CA PRO A 147 3.66 8.53 26.75
C PRO A 147 2.79 7.50 27.52
N PRO A 148 3.07 7.28 28.83
CA PRO A 148 2.22 6.44 29.67
C PRO A 148 0.76 6.91 29.62
N GLY A 149 -0.16 5.96 29.45
CA GLY A 149 -1.61 6.22 29.41
C GLY A 149 -2.15 6.67 28.05
N VAL A 150 -1.30 6.84 27.05
CA VAL A 150 -1.72 7.16 25.66
C VAL A 150 -1.82 5.88 24.85
N SER A 151 -2.93 5.71 24.14
CA SER A 151 -3.17 4.54 23.27
C SER A 151 -2.30 4.61 22.01
N ALA A 152 -1.30 3.74 21.91
CA ALA A 152 -0.47 3.63 20.71
C ALA A 152 -1.30 3.31 19.45
N ARG A 153 -2.39 2.56 19.59
CA ARG A 153 -3.30 2.25 18.48
C ARG A 153 -4.02 3.49 17.96
N ASP A 154 -4.51 4.35 18.87
CA ASP A 154 -5.19 5.59 18.48
C ASP A 154 -4.20 6.57 17.83
N CYS A 155 -2.99 6.68 18.40
CA CYS A 155 -1.91 7.47 17.79
C CYS A 155 -1.54 6.92 16.40
N ALA A 156 -1.45 5.60 16.23
CA ALA A 156 -1.17 4.98 14.94
C ALA A 156 -2.26 5.30 13.91
N TYR A 157 -3.53 5.22 14.31
CA TYR A 157 -4.65 5.56 13.45
C TYR A 157 -4.59 7.03 13.01
N LEU A 158 -4.42 7.96 13.95
CA LEU A 158 -4.36 9.39 13.67
C LEU A 158 -3.15 9.76 12.80
N LEU A 159 -1.98 9.19 13.09
CA LEU A 159 -0.78 9.44 12.30
C LEU A 159 -0.93 8.88 10.89
N TRP A 160 -1.42 7.64 10.76
CA TRP A 160 -1.65 7.04 9.44
C TRP A 160 -2.67 7.83 8.61
N THR A 161 -3.82 8.22 9.18
CA THR A 161 -4.84 8.99 8.45
C THR A 161 -4.33 10.37 8.03
N SER A 162 -3.47 10.99 8.84
CA SER A 162 -2.80 12.24 8.46
C SER A 162 -1.81 12.02 7.30
N MET A 163 -1.00 10.98 7.37
CA MET A 163 -0.08 10.59 6.29
C MET A 163 -0.85 10.31 5.00
N HIS A 164 -1.95 9.56 5.11
CA HIS A 164 -2.82 9.23 3.98
C HIS A 164 -3.41 10.51 3.35
N GLY A 165 -3.95 11.41 4.15
CA GLY A 165 -4.51 12.68 3.66
C GLY A 165 -3.48 13.54 2.92
N LEU A 166 -2.26 13.67 3.47
CA LEU A 166 -1.17 14.40 2.83
C LEU A 166 -0.77 13.77 1.48
N VAL A 167 -0.67 12.44 1.44
CA VAL A 167 -0.35 11.69 0.23
C VAL A 167 -1.46 11.81 -0.82
N SER A 168 -2.72 11.66 -0.43
CA SER A 168 -3.87 11.75 -1.35
C SER A 168 -3.96 13.13 -2.00
N VAL A 169 -3.73 14.20 -1.23
CA VAL A 169 -3.67 15.56 -1.78
C VAL A 169 -2.52 15.71 -2.77
N GLU A 170 -1.32 15.23 -2.42
CA GLU A 170 -0.18 15.27 -3.34
C GLU A 170 -0.45 14.51 -4.64
N LEU A 171 -1.01 13.31 -4.57
CA LEU A 171 -1.36 12.51 -5.75
C LEU A 171 -2.41 13.19 -6.61
N THR A 172 -3.41 13.81 -6.00
CA THR A 172 -4.45 14.57 -6.71
C THR A 172 -3.84 15.73 -7.49
N ILE A 173 -2.98 16.53 -6.85
CA ILE A 173 -2.33 17.68 -7.50
C ILE A 173 -1.43 17.21 -8.66
N ARG A 174 -0.67 16.14 -8.47
CA ARG A 174 0.22 15.60 -9.52
C ARG A 174 -0.52 15.00 -10.72
N SER A 175 -1.77 14.56 -10.52
CA SER A 175 -2.61 14.02 -11.60
C SER A 175 -3.31 15.09 -12.41
N GLN A 176 -3.41 16.32 -11.90
CA GLN A 176 -4.08 17.43 -12.55
C GLN A 176 -3.06 18.28 -13.35
N SER A 177 -3.42 18.63 -14.58
CA SER A 177 -2.64 19.53 -15.41
C SER A 177 -2.75 20.95 -14.83
N HIS A 178 -1.68 21.43 -14.22
CA HIS A 178 -1.44 22.81 -13.83
C HIS A 178 -2.63 23.51 -13.13
N ILE A 179 -2.55 23.58 -11.80
CA ILE A 179 -3.43 24.45 -11.02
C ILE A 179 -2.71 25.80 -10.90
N GLU A 180 -3.20 26.79 -11.66
CA GLU A 180 -2.71 28.18 -11.54
C GLU A 180 -2.98 28.69 -10.11
N ASP A 181 -2.05 29.46 -9.57
CA ASP A 181 -2.14 30.09 -8.24
C ASP A 181 -2.33 29.13 -7.06
N TRP A 182 -1.82 27.88 -7.16
CA TRP A 182 -1.77 26.99 -6.01
C TRP A 182 -0.86 27.57 -4.91
N PHE A 183 -1.34 27.58 -3.67
CA PHE A 183 -0.62 28.17 -2.53
C PHE A 183 0.67 27.44 -2.11
N LEU A 184 0.97 26.28 -2.71
CA LEU A 184 2.20 25.54 -2.51
C LEU A 184 2.88 25.31 -3.87
N ASP A 185 4.20 25.50 -3.90
CA ASP A 185 5.03 25.12 -5.05
C ASP A 185 4.78 23.65 -5.43
N PRO A 186 4.34 23.34 -6.67
CA PRO A 186 3.94 22.00 -7.09
C PRO A 186 5.12 21.03 -7.29
N THR A 187 6.32 21.40 -6.89
CA THR A 187 7.50 20.53 -7.00
C THR A 187 7.42 19.34 -6.03
N ALA A 188 7.95 18.20 -6.46
CA ALA A 188 8.03 17.00 -5.62
C ALA A 188 8.82 17.23 -4.32
N GLU A 189 9.79 18.18 -4.38
CA GLU A 189 10.58 18.58 -3.23
C GLU A 189 9.76 19.39 -2.21
N ALA A 190 8.97 20.37 -2.65
CA ALA A 190 8.08 21.13 -1.79
C ALA A 190 7.04 20.24 -1.12
N HIS A 191 6.40 19.34 -1.87
CA HIS A 191 5.48 18.35 -1.31
C HIS A 191 6.17 17.43 -0.29
N GLY A 192 7.40 16.98 -0.58
CA GLY A 192 8.17 16.15 0.35
C GLY A 192 8.50 16.87 1.67
N ARG A 193 8.85 18.15 1.60
CA ARG A 193 9.06 18.99 2.80
C ARG A 193 7.76 19.14 3.60
N MET A 194 6.65 19.44 2.93
CA MET A 194 5.35 19.62 3.59
C MET A 194 4.85 18.32 4.22
N TYR A 195 5.01 17.20 3.53
CA TYR A 195 4.71 15.88 4.07
C TYR A 195 5.49 15.62 5.37
N ARG A 196 6.82 15.81 5.35
CA ARG A 196 7.66 15.63 6.53
C ARG A 196 7.25 16.57 7.68
N HIS A 197 6.97 17.84 7.40
CA HIS A 197 6.50 18.81 8.39
C HIS A 197 5.14 18.39 8.97
N GLY A 198 4.18 17.98 8.15
CA GLY A 198 2.86 17.53 8.60
C GLY A 198 2.94 16.30 9.50
N VAL A 199 3.76 15.32 9.12
CA VAL A 199 4.01 14.11 9.94
C VAL A 199 4.64 14.51 11.28
N LEU A 200 5.66 15.37 11.29
CA LEU A 200 6.32 15.81 12.51
C LEU A 200 5.38 16.62 13.42
N ALA A 201 4.55 17.49 12.84
CA ALA A 201 3.54 18.24 13.58
C ALA A 201 2.52 17.30 14.25
N MET A 202 2.11 16.22 13.56
CA MET A 202 1.20 15.23 14.12
C MET A 202 1.87 14.44 15.25
N ILE A 203 3.11 13.97 15.06
CA ILE A 203 3.92 13.28 16.09
C ILE A 203 3.99 14.15 17.35
N THR A 204 4.33 15.42 17.18
CA THR A 204 4.42 16.39 18.29
C THR A 204 3.07 16.63 18.96
N GLY A 205 2.00 16.81 18.16
CA GLY A 205 0.63 17.05 18.65
C GLY A 205 0.05 15.88 19.44
N LEU A 206 0.45 14.64 19.09
CA LEU A 206 0.10 13.42 19.82
C LEU A 206 0.94 13.23 21.09
N GLY A 207 1.93 14.11 21.35
CA GLY A 207 2.82 14.01 22.52
C GLY A 207 3.83 12.86 22.43
N LEU A 208 4.03 12.28 21.23
CA LEU A 208 5.02 11.21 21.02
C LEU A 208 6.43 11.78 21.23
N ARG A 209 7.29 11.04 21.95
CA ARG A 209 8.64 11.49 22.33
C ARG A 209 9.57 10.29 22.57
N ASN A 210 10.88 10.52 22.41
CA ASN A 210 11.92 9.55 22.78
C ASN A 210 11.98 9.34 24.29
#